data_415dffbc2bce2e8e7f60f33441fb487e
#
_entry.id   415dffbc2bce2e8e7f60f33441fb487e
#
_cell.length_a   1.000
_cell.length_b   1.000
_cell.length_c   1.000
_cell.angle_alpha   90.00
_cell.angle_beta   90.00
_cell.angle_gamma   90.00
#
_symmetry.space_group_name_H-M   'P 1'
#
loop_
_entity.id
_entity.type
_entity.pdbx_description
1 polymer ?
#
loop_
_entity_poly.entity_id
_entity_poly.type
_entity_poly.pdbx_seq_one_letter_code
_entity_poly.pdbx_strand_id
1 'polypeptide(L)'
;LSKEVGIEWFATPMYKGAVNLLNPFVNKFKIREFDGREIVEGVTTEIFEEIKNTGKEIIVSSQKSPKNSKFYKDPKIKWLYCEPKYPCTFEGINFKELDDFDGFSNHTPHFLAPLMANILGAGIIEIHITSDKNKDFIDNNVSFDYNEAINLVSLINSSEKIIKNRK
;
A
#
# COMPACT_ATOMS: atom_id res chain seq x y z
N LEU A 1 -1.30 19.44 -11.69
CA LEU A 1 -1.83 18.26 -12.41
C LEU A 1 -2.69 17.38 -11.49
N SER A 2 -2.17 16.80 -10.37
CA SER A 2 -2.95 15.91 -9.48
C SER A 2 -4.23 16.58 -8.95
N LYS A 3 -4.13 17.84 -8.52
CA LYS A 3 -5.29 18.64 -8.08
C LYS A 3 -6.33 18.86 -9.18
N GLU A 4 -5.89 19.05 -10.43
CA GLU A 4 -6.77 19.27 -11.60
C GLU A 4 -7.58 18.03 -11.95
N VAL A 5 -7.02 16.84 -11.73
CA VAL A 5 -7.68 15.55 -11.99
C VAL A 5 -8.32 14.95 -10.74
N GLY A 6 -8.28 15.63 -9.60
CA GLY A 6 -8.91 15.16 -8.35
C GLY A 6 -8.22 13.97 -7.70
N ILE A 7 -6.91 13.76 -7.98
CA ILE A 7 -6.13 12.67 -7.40
C ILE A 7 -5.21 13.24 -6.32
N GLU A 8 -5.28 12.69 -5.12
CA GLU A 8 -4.30 12.96 -4.08
C GLU A 8 -3.02 12.16 -4.37
N TRP A 9 -1.88 12.81 -4.27
CA TRP A 9 -0.60 12.12 -4.38
C TRP A 9 0.15 12.12 -3.05
N PHE A 10 0.95 11.12 -2.84
CA PHE A 10 1.83 10.96 -1.69
C PHE A 10 3.16 10.35 -2.15
N ALA A 11 4.13 10.24 -1.26
CA ALA A 11 5.47 9.79 -1.63
C ALA A 11 6.08 8.87 -0.58
N THR A 12 6.98 8.00 -1.04
CA THR A 12 7.83 7.16 -0.20
C THR A 12 9.22 7.79 -0.10
N PRO A 13 9.57 8.49 0.98
CA PRO A 13 10.91 9.00 1.16
C PRO A 13 11.88 7.84 1.43
N MET A 14 13.03 7.86 0.75
CA MET A 14 14.04 6.81 0.86
C MET A 14 15.17 7.17 1.85
N TYR A 15 15.19 8.40 2.35
CA TYR A 15 16.13 8.90 3.35
C TYR A 15 15.53 10.13 4.07
N LYS A 16 16.05 10.44 5.25
CA LYS A 16 15.55 11.51 6.13
C LYS A 16 15.35 12.86 5.42
N GLY A 17 16.34 13.32 4.66
CA GLY A 17 16.26 14.60 3.94
C GLY A 17 15.16 14.66 2.89
N ALA A 18 14.75 13.52 2.32
CA ALA A 18 13.64 13.47 1.39
C ALA A 18 12.29 13.78 2.06
N VAL A 19 12.12 13.48 3.34
CA VAL A 19 10.92 13.85 4.09
C VAL A 19 10.72 15.36 4.08
N ASN A 20 11.77 16.10 4.42
CA ASN A 20 11.72 17.56 4.45
C ASN A 20 11.47 18.18 3.08
N LEU A 21 12.08 17.61 2.03
CA LEU A 21 11.88 18.04 0.64
C LEU A 21 10.42 17.83 0.20
N LEU A 22 9.82 16.69 0.54
CA LEU A 22 8.48 16.30 0.09
C LEU A 22 7.37 16.89 0.96
N ASN A 23 7.67 17.21 2.22
CA ASN A 23 6.69 17.65 3.20
C ASN A 23 5.78 18.81 2.74
N PRO A 24 6.23 19.85 2.01
CA PRO A 24 5.36 20.91 1.54
C PRO A 24 4.32 20.48 0.49
N PHE A 25 4.53 19.34 -0.15
CA PHE A 25 3.77 18.92 -1.33
C PHE A 25 2.79 17.76 -1.09
N VAL A 26 2.96 16.99 -0.02
CA VAL A 26 2.15 15.81 0.27
C VAL A 26 1.34 15.97 1.55
N ASN A 27 0.18 15.33 1.64
CA ASN A 27 -0.62 15.27 2.88
C ASN A 27 -0.36 14.00 3.68
N LYS A 28 0.22 12.98 3.06
CA LYS A 28 0.58 11.70 3.69
C LYS A 28 1.88 11.16 3.10
N PHE A 29 2.51 10.26 3.83
CA PHE A 29 3.73 9.57 3.42
C PHE A 29 3.50 8.06 3.37
N LYS A 30 4.26 7.38 2.51
CA LYS A 30 4.34 5.92 2.47
C LYS A 30 5.66 5.46 3.08
N ILE A 31 5.60 4.37 3.80
CA ILE A 31 6.77 3.62 4.28
C ILE A 31 6.70 2.23 3.66
N ARG A 32 7.77 1.84 2.96
CA ARG A 32 7.90 0.53 2.31
C ARG A 32 8.02 -0.60 3.34
N GLU A 33 7.81 -1.82 2.92
CA GLU A 33 7.82 -3.01 3.78
C GLU A 33 9.17 -3.19 4.51
N PHE A 34 10.28 -2.91 3.86
CA PHE A 34 11.63 -3.03 4.45
C PHE A 34 11.77 -2.25 5.77
N ASP A 35 11.27 -1.02 5.82
CA ASP A 35 11.29 -0.19 7.02
C ASP A 35 10.09 -0.53 7.94
N GLY A 36 8.97 -0.94 7.37
CA GLY A 36 7.73 -1.24 8.09
C GLY A 36 7.84 -2.45 9.02
N ARG A 37 8.58 -3.49 8.62
CA ARG A 37 8.82 -4.67 9.48
C ARG A 37 9.56 -4.31 10.78
N GLU A 38 10.48 -3.35 10.73
CA GLU A 38 11.19 -2.86 11.92
C GLU A 38 10.26 -2.06 12.83
N ILE A 39 9.38 -1.23 12.24
CA ILE A 39 8.40 -0.45 12.98
C ILE A 39 7.39 -1.37 13.70
N VAL A 40 7.01 -2.48 13.09
CA VAL A 40 6.17 -3.51 13.74
C VAL A 40 6.87 -4.07 14.99
N GLU A 41 8.17 -4.28 14.94
CA GLU A 41 8.98 -4.78 16.06
C GLU A 41 9.34 -3.70 17.11
N GLY A 42 8.86 -2.47 16.91
CA GLY A 42 9.08 -1.36 17.83
C GLY A 42 10.37 -0.57 17.59
N VAL A 43 11.13 -0.92 16.56
CA VAL A 43 12.29 -0.16 16.12
C VAL A 43 11.82 1.05 15.31
N THR A 44 12.28 2.24 15.65
CA THR A 44 11.95 3.45 14.88
C THR A 44 13.12 3.83 13.99
N THR A 45 12.89 3.87 12.68
CA THR A 45 13.88 4.35 11.72
C THR A 45 13.93 5.88 11.71
N GLU A 46 15.05 6.47 11.29
CA GLU A 46 15.16 7.94 11.16
C GLU A 46 14.11 8.53 10.22
N ILE A 47 13.75 7.79 9.16
CA ILE A 47 12.69 8.19 8.22
C ILE A 47 11.35 8.24 8.93
N PHE A 48 11.01 7.20 9.70
CA PHE A 48 9.74 7.11 10.41
C PHE A 48 9.60 8.24 11.45
N GLU A 49 10.65 8.49 12.23
CA GLU A 49 10.64 9.58 13.21
C GLU A 49 10.46 10.96 12.55
N GLU A 50 11.16 11.18 11.43
CA GLU A 50 11.04 12.45 10.70
C GLU A 50 9.63 12.62 10.13
N ILE A 51 9.02 11.56 9.57
CA ILE A 51 7.64 11.62 9.08
C ILE A 51 6.68 11.89 10.23
N LYS A 52 6.81 11.21 11.37
CA LYS A 52 5.96 11.45 12.55
C LYS A 52 6.02 12.89 13.03
N ASN A 53 7.19 13.51 13.00
CA ASN A 53 7.36 14.92 13.36
C ASN A 53 6.60 15.89 12.45
N THR A 54 6.26 15.48 11.22
CA THR A 54 5.41 16.29 10.34
C THR A 54 3.94 16.32 10.76
N GLY A 55 3.51 15.37 11.60
CA GLY A 55 2.12 15.21 12.03
C GLY A 55 1.15 14.71 10.97
N LYS A 56 1.65 14.30 9.78
CA LYS A 56 0.86 13.82 8.65
C LYS A 56 0.48 12.35 8.78
N GLU A 57 -0.47 11.91 7.96
CA GLU A 57 -0.84 10.50 7.84
C GLU A 57 0.30 9.66 7.25
N ILE A 58 0.39 8.42 7.69
CA ILE A 58 1.42 7.47 7.27
C ILE A 58 0.75 6.18 6.80
N ILE A 59 1.13 5.71 5.62
CA ILE A 59 0.79 4.38 5.14
C ILE A 59 2.04 3.52 5.29
N VAL A 60 1.96 2.43 6.03
CA VAL A 60 3.08 1.52 6.30
C VAL A 60 2.78 0.15 5.72
N SER A 61 3.64 -0.36 4.84
CA SER A 61 3.59 -1.77 4.43
C SER A 61 4.39 -2.65 5.36
N SER A 62 3.86 -3.83 5.67
CA SER A 62 4.56 -4.88 6.42
C SER A 62 4.06 -6.26 6.04
N GLN A 63 4.95 -7.24 6.02
CA GLN A 63 4.57 -8.65 5.92
C GLN A 63 4.03 -9.18 7.25
N LYS A 64 4.59 -8.70 8.37
CA LYS A 64 4.18 -9.11 9.72
C LYS A 64 2.97 -8.31 10.20
N SER A 65 2.04 -8.98 10.88
CA SER A 65 0.91 -8.31 11.54
C SER A 65 1.38 -7.21 12.48
N PRO A 66 0.83 -5.98 12.36
CA PRO A 66 1.15 -4.87 13.25
C PRO A 66 0.43 -4.93 14.60
N LYS A 67 -0.41 -5.91 14.85
CA LYS A 67 -1.31 -6.02 16.01
C LYS A 67 -0.62 -5.81 17.36
N ASN A 68 0.63 -6.26 17.48
CA ASN A 68 1.43 -6.11 18.70
C ASN A 68 2.34 -4.87 18.67
N SER A 69 2.33 -4.09 17.61
CA SER A 69 3.08 -2.85 17.53
C SER A 69 2.47 -1.78 18.44
N LYS A 70 3.31 -1.01 19.12
CA LYS A 70 2.87 0.18 19.88
C LYS A 70 2.17 1.25 19.02
N PHE A 71 2.32 1.16 17.71
CA PHE A 71 1.73 2.08 16.73
C PHE A 71 0.45 1.55 16.07
N TYR A 72 0.01 0.33 16.40
CA TYR A 72 -1.13 -0.32 15.75
C TYR A 72 -2.43 0.49 15.84
N LYS A 73 -2.66 1.15 16.99
CA LYS A 73 -3.88 1.95 17.21
C LYS A 73 -3.71 3.44 16.96
N ASP A 74 -2.58 3.87 16.38
CA ASP A 74 -2.39 5.26 16.02
C ASP A 74 -3.33 5.60 14.83
N PRO A 75 -4.30 6.53 14.98
CA PRO A 75 -5.27 6.83 13.93
C PRO A 75 -4.65 7.46 12.69
N LYS A 76 -3.42 7.95 12.78
CA LYS A 76 -2.66 8.51 11.67
C LYS A 76 -1.90 7.46 10.87
N ILE A 77 -1.84 6.22 11.33
CA ILE A 77 -1.09 5.15 10.67
C ILE A 77 -2.07 4.15 10.05
N LYS A 78 -1.90 3.88 8.76
CA LYS A 78 -2.59 2.85 8.01
C LYS A 78 -1.62 1.75 7.64
N TRP A 79 -1.99 0.51 7.93
CA TRP A 79 -1.16 -0.66 7.71
C TRP A 79 -1.61 -1.43 6.48
N LEU A 80 -0.67 -1.72 5.57
CA LEU A 80 -0.92 -2.58 4.41
C LEU A 80 -0.15 -3.89 4.57
N TYR A 81 -0.85 -5.01 4.45
CA TYR A 81 -0.19 -6.30 4.26
C TYR A 81 0.57 -6.30 2.93
N CYS A 82 1.79 -6.79 2.95
CA CYS A 82 2.68 -6.77 1.79
C CYS A 82 3.60 -8.00 1.81
N GLU A 83 3.55 -8.83 0.77
CA GLU A 83 4.58 -9.84 0.54
C GLU A 83 5.75 -9.20 -0.21
N PRO A 84 6.98 -9.17 0.35
CA PRO A 84 8.10 -8.39 -0.20
C PRO A 84 8.84 -9.06 -1.37
N LYS A 85 8.21 -9.99 -2.08
CA LYS A 85 8.76 -10.64 -3.28
C LYS A 85 8.25 -10.00 -4.56
N TYR A 86 9.11 -9.84 -5.55
CA TYR A 86 8.83 -9.24 -6.85
C TYR A 86 9.25 -10.16 -8.02
N PRO A 87 8.35 -10.89 -8.69
CA PRO A 87 6.92 -11.03 -8.38
C PRO A 87 6.66 -11.95 -7.17
N CYS A 88 5.55 -11.71 -6.51
CA CYS A 88 4.98 -12.65 -5.55
C CYS A 88 4.10 -13.67 -6.28
N THR A 89 4.19 -14.96 -5.92
CA THR A 89 3.25 -15.99 -6.38
C THR A 89 2.02 -16.05 -5.48
N PHE A 90 0.93 -16.66 -5.96
CA PHE A 90 -0.29 -16.79 -5.14
C PHE A 90 -0.06 -17.61 -3.87
N GLU A 91 0.79 -18.64 -3.94
CA GLU A 91 1.14 -19.49 -2.78
C GLU A 91 1.95 -18.72 -1.72
N GLY A 92 2.61 -17.63 -2.13
CA GLY A 92 3.36 -16.76 -1.22
C GLY A 92 2.47 -15.81 -0.41
N ILE A 93 1.21 -15.60 -0.83
CA ILE A 93 0.29 -14.68 -0.16
C ILE A 93 -0.38 -15.37 1.02
N ASN A 94 -0.34 -14.73 2.18
CA ASN A 94 -1.02 -15.22 3.38
C ASN A 94 -2.02 -14.19 3.91
N PHE A 95 -3.29 -14.35 3.58
CA PHE A 95 -4.36 -13.48 4.05
C PHE A 95 -4.94 -13.84 5.43
N LYS A 96 -4.34 -14.79 6.17
CA LYS A 96 -4.85 -15.19 7.50
C LYS A 96 -4.90 -14.04 8.51
N GLU A 97 -3.97 -13.10 8.38
CA GLU A 97 -3.87 -11.95 9.29
C GLU A 97 -4.32 -10.64 8.62
N LEU A 98 -5.00 -10.71 7.46
CA LEU A 98 -5.42 -9.51 6.72
C LEU A 98 -6.31 -8.57 7.55
N ASP A 99 -7.10 -9.13 8.49
CA ASP A 99 -7.93 -8.37 9.42
C ASP A 99 -7.13 -7.47 10.39
N ASP A 100 -5.83 -7.72 10.54
CA ASP A 100 -4.93 -6.87 11.33
C ASP A 100 -4.42 -5.66 10.53
N PHE A 101 -4.80 -5.54 9.24
CA PHE A 101 -4.35 -4.49 8.33
C PHE A 101 -5.53 -3.67 7.80
N ASP A 102 -5.26 -2.42 7.43
CA ASP A 102 -6.22 -1.55 6.74
C ASP A 102 -6.32 -1.87 5.24
N GLY A 103 -5.34 -2.58 4.68
CA GLY A 103 -5.29 -2.86 3.25
C GLY A 103 -4.18 -3.80 2.81
N PHE A 104 -3.98 -3.86 1.49
CA PHE A 104 -3.05 -4.76 0.83
C PHE A 104 -2.19 -4.02 -0.21
N SER A 105 -0.88 -4.23 -0.17
CA SER A 105 0.09 -3.79 -1.17
C SER A 105 0.49 -4.95 -2.06
N ASN A 106 0.09 -4.90 -3.32
CA ASN A 106 0.17 -6.02 -4.26
C ASN A 106 1.48 -6.06 -5.04
N HIS A 107 2.12 -7.22 -5.04
CA HIS A 107 3.30 -7.54 -5.85
C HIS A 107 3.09 -8.78 -6.76
N THR A 108 1.83 -9.10 -7.07
CA THR A 108 1.52 -10.12 -8.08
C THR A 108 1.23 -9.46 -9.43
N PRO A 109 1.58 -10.11 -10.55
CA PRO A 109 1.25 -9.57 -11.88
C PRO A 109 -0.21 -9.83 -12.29
N HIS A 110 -1.08 -10.23 -11.36
CA HIS A 110 -2.45 -10.64 -11.64
C HIS A 110 -3.45 -9.97 -10.71
N PHE A 111 -4.58 -9.53 -11.25
CA PHE A 111 -5.63 -8.78 -10.52
C PHE A 111 -6.35 -9.60 -9.44
N LEU A 112 -6.24 -10.94 -9.44
CA LEU A 112 -6.96 -11.80 -8.50
C LEU A 112 -6.59 -11.50 -7.04
N ALA A 113 -5.31 -11.31 -6.72
CA ALA A 113 -4.87 -11.07 -5.35
C ALA A 113 -5.41 -9.75 -4.77
N PRO A 114 -5.29 -8.59 -5.44
CA PRO A 114 -5.85 -7.34 -4.93
C PRO A 114 -7.39 -7.37 -4.89
N LEU A 115 -8.06 -8.04 -5.83
CA LEU A 115 -9.51 -8.23 -5.79
C LEU A 115 -9.94 -9.09 -4.58
N MET A 116 -9.24 -10.19 -4.34
CA MET A 116 -9.50 -11.05 -3.16
C MET A 116 -9.26 -10.31 -1.85
N ALA A 117 -8.18 -9.53 -1.75
CA ALA A 117 -7.92 -8.71 -0.57
C ALA A 117 -9.08 -7.74 -0.29
N ASN A 118 -9.62 -7.07 -1.33
CA ASN A 118 -10.79 -6.19 -1.19
C ASN A 118 -12.03 -6.97 -0.73
N ILE A 119 -12.31 -8.13 -1.32
CA ILE A 119 -13.47 -8.98 -0.93
C ILE A 119 -13.34 -9.44 0.53
N LEU A 120 -12.11 -9.68 1.01
CA LEU A 120 -11.81 -10.07 2.39
C LEU A 120 -11.79 -8.88 3.36
N GLY A 121 -12.01 -7.65 2.90
CA GLY A 121 -12.18 -6.48 3.76
C GLY A 121 -11.06 -5.43 3.71
N ALA A 122 -10.02 -5.63 2.90
CA ALA A 122 -8.99 -4.60 2.71
C ALA A 122 -9.61 -3.32 2.13
N GLY A 123 -9.56 -2.24 2.89
CA GLY A 123 -10.11 -0.93 2.49
C GLY A 123 -9.16 -0.11 1.61
N ILE A 124 -7.89 -0.47 1.57
CA ILE A 124 -6.85 0.18 0.76
C ILE A 124 -6.17 -0.87 -0.10
N ILE A 125 -6.12 -0.64 -1.41
CA ILE A 125 -5.40 -1.50 -2.35
C ILE A 125 -4.32 -0.67 -3.04
N GLU A 126 -3.06 -1.07 -2.89
CA GLU A 126 -1.91 -0.49 -3.58
C GLU A 126 -1.45 -1.40 -4.70
N ILE A 127 -1.24 -0.86 -5.89
CA ILE A 127 -0.75 -1.59 -7.06
C ILE A 127 0.34 -0.79 -7.77
N HIS A 128 1.22 -1.48 -8.48
CA HIS A 128 2.14 -0.88 -9.44
C HIS A 128 1.45 -0.67 -10.78
N ILE A 129 1.70 0.47 -11.44
CA ILE A 129 1.14 0.81 -12.76
C ILE A 129 2.28 1.16 -13.71
N THR A 130 2.19 0.68 -14.94
CA THR A 130 3.14 0.98 -16.01
C THR A 130 2.45 1.55 -17.24
N SER A 131 3.13 2.42 -17.95
CA SER A 131 2.67 2.92 -19.25
C SER A 131 2.97 1.95 -20.41
N ASP A 132 3.91 1.03 -20.23
CA ASP A 132 4.33 0.09 -21.28
C ASP A 132 4.98 -1.16 -20.66
N LYS A 133 4.30 -2.29 -20.75
CA LYS A 133 4.77 -3.58 -20.22
C LYS A 133 5.98 -4.17 -20.98
N ASN A 134 6.25 -3.69 -22.19
CA ASN A 134 7.36 -4.18 -23.01
C ASN A 134 8.68 -3.46 -22.71
N LYS A 135 8.66 -2.41 -21.88
CA LYS A 135 9.86 -1.68 -21.49
C LYS A 135 10.48 -2.24 -20.22
N ASP A 136 11.78 -2.10 -20.10
CA ASP A 136 12.55 -2.49 -18.91
C ASP A 136 12.46 -1.39 -17.84
N PHE A 137 11.26 -1.19 -17.29
CA PHE A 137 11.04 -0.34 -16.13
C PHE A 137 11.19 -1.14 -14.84
N ILE A 138 11.67 -0.49 -13.79
CA ILE A 138 11.71 -1.07 -12.44
C ILE A 138 10.28 -1.52 -12.06
N ASP A 139 10.17 -2.71 -11.47
CA ASP A 139 8.90 -3.33 -11.03
C ASP A 139 7.87 -3.60 -12.15
N ASN A 140 8.28 -3.53 -13.42
CA ASN A 140 7.36 -3.72 -14.55
C ASN A 140 6.75 -5.13 -14.60
N ASN A 141 7.45 -6.11 -14.03
CA ASN A 141 7.00 -7.51 -13.94
C ASN A 141 5.81 -7.73 -12.97
N VAL A 142 5.51 -6.76 -12.09
CA VAL A 142 4.36 -6.77 -11.18
C VAL A 142 3.36 -5.65 -11.47
N SER A 143 3.65 -4.81 -12.44
CA SER A 143 2.83 -3.65 -12.76
C SER A 143 1.64 -4.02 -13.65
N PHE A 144 0.54 -3.32 -13.44
CA PHE A 144 -0.63 -3.33 -14.33
C PHE A 144 -0.48 -2.24 -15.39
N ASP A 145 -0.90 -2.50 -16.62
CA ASP A 145 -1.10 -1.41 -17.58
C ASP A 145 -2.38 -0.62 -17.23
N TYR A 146 -2.64 0.45 -17.97
CA TYR A 146 -3.79 1.32 -17.68
C TYR A 146 -5.14 0.59 -17.86
N ASN A 147 -5.27 -0.30 -18.85
CA ASN A 147 -6.49 -1.05 -19.07
C ASN A 147 -6.72 -2.09 -17.98
N GLU A 148 -5.68 -2.78 -17.56
CA GLU A 148 -5.71 -3.74 -16.45
C GLU A 148 -6.09 -3.03 -15.13
N ALA A 149 -5.50 -1.85 -14.86
CA ALA A 149 -5.81 -1.06 -13.67
C ALA A 149 -7.27 -0.58 -13.66
N ILE A 150 -7.77 -0.07 -14.80
CA ILE A 150 -9.18 0.34 -14.95
C ILE A 150 -10.12 -0.85 -14.73
N ASN A 151 -9.79 -2.01 -15.30
CA ASN A 151 -10.58 -3.23 -15.12
C ASN A 151 -10.60 -3.68 -13.66
N LEU A 152 -9.45 -3.68 -12.97
CA LEU A 152 -9.38 -3.99 -11.53
C LEU A 152 -10.27 -3.05 -10.71
N VAL A 153 -10.21 -1.75 -10.93
CA VAL A 153 -11.05 -0.76 -10.24
C VAL A 153 -12.55 -1.04 -10.48
N SER A 154 -12.91 -1.38 -11.71
CA SER A 154 -14.29 -1.76 -12.05
C SER A 154 -14.76 -3.00 -11.30
N LEU A 155 -13.90 -4.03 -11.20
CA LEU A 155 -14.19 -5.26 -10.46
C LEU A 155 -14.33 -5.00 -8.95
N ILE A 156 -13.44 -4.19 -8.37
CA ILE A 156 -13.51 -3.77 -6.96
C ILE A 156 -14.84 -3.05 -6.68
N ASN A 157 -15.18 -2.06 -7.49
CA ASN A 157 -16.44 -1.32 -7.34
C ASN A 157 -17.69 -2.23 -7.47
N SER A 158 -17.61 -3.25 -8.31
CA SER A 158 -18.69 -4.24 -8.48
C SER A 158 -18.77 -5.18 -7.29
N SER A 159 -17.65 -5.67 -6.78
CA SER A 159 -17.60 -6.55 -5.60
C SER A 159 -18.14 -5.84 -4.35
N GLU A 160 -17.82 -4.57 -4.16
CA GLU A 160 -18.33 -3.78 -3.03
C GLU A 160 -19.86 -3.63 -3.06
N LYS A 161 -20.46 -3.46 -4.25
CA LYS A 161 -21.94 -3.43 -4.38
C LYS A 161 -22.55 -4.77 -3.94
N ILE A 162 -21.95 -5.90 -4.33
CA ILE A 162 -22.42 -7.22 -3.94
C ILE A 162 -22.29 -7.41 -2.42
N ILE A 163 -21.15 -7.02 -1.82
CA ILE A 163 -20.89 -7.17 -0.38
C ILE A 163 -21.85 -6.31 0.45
N LYS A 164 -22.12 -5.05 0.03
CA LYS A 164 -23.09 -4.17 0.71
C LYS A 164 -24.50 -4.74 0.73
N ASN A 165 -24.89 -5.50 -0.30
CA ASN A 165 -26.23 -6.11 -0.39
C ASN A 165 -26.35 -7.40 0.47
N ARG A 166 -25.27 -7.88 1.13
CA ARG A 166 -25.30 -9.05 2.03
C ARG A 166 -25.56 -8.68 3.49
N LYS A 167 -25.51 -7.39 3.83
CA LYS A 167 -25.83 -6.84 5.16
C LYS A 167 -27.26 -6.35 5.20
#